data_2e801ce7cba79599036e085b1322c0c6
#
_entry.id   2e801ce7cba79599036e085b1322c0c6
#
_cell.length_a   1.000
_cell.length_b   1.000
_cell.length_c   1.000
_cell.angle_alpha   90.00
_cell.angle_beta   90.00
_cell.angle_gamma   90.00
#
_symmetry.space_group_name_H-M   'P 1'
#
loop_
_entity.id
_entity.type
_entity.pdbx_description
1 polymer ?
#
loop_
_entity_poly.entity_id
_entity_poly.type
_entity_poly.pdbx_seq_one_letter_code
_entity_poly.pdbx_strand_id
1 'polypeptide(L)'
;MSFIIACESGKRKIAELLLANGEVEIGYIDEKGRTALHYAAHRGYLDLVKLLIEGGADLDYEDHSGETPLYFACLQKQKQTALYLLEKGAKPAIKDIKGNSLLHLTAQSGQIEVLSVLLEDGLSPDTENNEAETPLLLASALRNKEIAMRLLDAGANVNSSNKNGDSPLLFAVKSNFIPMVELLISRGANINHVNHNSVSALLLACYDANRMLIKSLIENGADVLHSSKEGLSPVWYACSHNQKEIVELFISAGVDVDYAKPLSGNDDSMYSYLQWVETSNNISADAAFSLNSNYNYGGESMLHVAAKSGHLSMLKLLIEKGANVNIQDESGNTPLHYAAANGKKDAVKFLLEKSADPGIVNVKEQKAIDYANIKGFNEITELLLRFSPANQPSKNTTAEIAQAQPTGADLSSKKKALIDLKELLDAGILSQEEFNSEKTKILNL
;
A
#
# COMPACT_ATOMS: atom_id res chain seq x y z
N MET A 1 16.65 -22.68 -50.55
CA MET A 1 16.38 -22.02 -49.25
C MET A 1 15.60 -20.77 -49.59
N SER A 2 14.45 -20.52 -48.98
CA SER A 2 13.71 -19.32 -49.26
C SER A 2 14.49 -18.07 -48.76
N PHE A 3 14.24 -16.93 -49.40
CA PHE A 3 14.90 -15.67 -49.07
C PHE A 3 14.70 -15.29 -47.59
N ILE A 4 13.47 -15.35 -47.11
CA ILE A 4 13.15 -15.09 -45.70
C ILE A 4 13.93 -16.00 -44.76
N ILE A 5 14.05 -17.32 -45.03
CA ILE A 5 14.81 -18.27 -44.22
C ILE A 5 16.31 -17.92 -44.25
N ALA A 6 16.84 -17.44 -45.39
CA ALA A 6 18.23 -16.97 -45.46
C ALA A 6 18.44 -15.73 -44.60
N CYS A 7 17.51 -14.77 -44.58
CA CYS A 7 17.55 -13.58 -43.77
C CYS A 7 17.37 -13.89 -42.27
N GLU A 8 16.40 -14.73 -41.90
CA GLU A 8 16.21 -15.18 -40.51
C GLU A 8 17.43 -15.90 -39.95
N SER A 9 18.13 -16.69 -40.79
CA SER A 9 19.31 -17.44 -40.41
C SER A 9 20.61 -16.62 -40.51
N GLY A 10 20.56 -15.35 -40.88
CA GLY A 10 21.72 -14.46 -41.03
C GLY A 10 22.67 -14.86 -42.16
N LYS A 11 22.20 -15.60 -43.15
CA LYS A 11 23.01 -16.05 -44.28
C LYS A 11 23.12 -14.97 -45.35
N ARG A 12 23.81 -13.87 -45.03
CA ARG A 12 23.97 -12.70 -45.89
C ARG A 12 24.34 -13.04 -47.32
N LYS A 13 25.39 -13.84 -47.54
CA LYS A 13 25.83 -14.19 -48.89
C LYS A 13 24.77 -14.92 -49.74
N ILE A 14 23.92 -15.73 -49.08
CA ILE A 14 22.81 -16.39 -49.78
C ILE A 14 21.73 -15.36 -50.08
N ALA A 15 21.42 -14.45 -49.15
CA ALA A 15 20.47 -13.38 -49.39
C ALA A 15 20.94 -12.43 -50.54
N GLU A 16 22.24 -12.07 -50.55
CA GLU A 16 22.84 -11.27 -51.65
C GLU A 16 22.69 -11.93 -53.00
N LEU A 17 23.02 -13.25 -53.09
CA LEU A 17 22.90 -14.02 -54.32
C LEU A 17 21.46 -14.13 -54.80
N LEU A 18 20.51 -14.36 -53.90
CA LEU A 18 19.08 -14.45 -54.24
C LEU A 18 18.53 -13.12 -54.75
N LEU A 19 18.97 -12.00 -54.16
CA LEU A 19 18.59 -10.64 -54.59
C LEU A 19 19.23 -10.32 -55.97
N ALA A 20 20.51 -10.65 -56.17
CA ALA A 20 21.23 -10.38 -57.41
C ALA A 20 20.68 -11.15 -58.59
N ASN A 21 20.13 -12.35 -58.38
CA ASN A 21 19.53 -13.16 -59.45
C ASN A 21 18.13 -12.67 -59.87
N GLY A 22 17.55 -11.67 -59.18
CA GLY A 22 16.23 -11.14 -59.51
C GLY A 22 15.07 -12.12 -59.29
N GLU A 23 15.30 -13.21 -58.57
CA GLU A 23 14.33 -14.29 -58.34
C GLU A 23 13.43 -14.01 -57.13
N VAL A 24 13.66 -12.90 -56.41
CA VAL A 24 13.01 -12.65 -55.12
C VAL A 24 12.49 -11.23 -55.06
N GLU A 25 11.24 -11.08 -54.70
CA GLU A 25 10.67 -9.77 -54.29
C GLU A 25 11.12 -9.42 -52.90
N ILE A 26 11.82 -8.31 -52.71
CA ILE A 26 12.30 -7.83 -51.43
C ILE A 26 11.16 -7.60 -50.40
N GLY A 27 9.99 -7.25 -50.92
CA GLY A 27 8.75 -7.08 -50.14
C GLY A 27 7.94 -8.34 -49.91
N TYR A 28 8.45 -9.53 -50.27
CA TYR A 28 7.76 -10.77 -49.99
C TYR A 28 7.48 -10.96 -48.50
N ILE A 29 6.25 -11.37 -48.16
CA ILE A 29 5.79 -11.58 -46.79
C ILE A 29 5.50 -13.07 -46.53
N ASP A 30 5.69 -13.49 -45.29
CA ASP A 30 5.30 -14.82 -44.83
C ASP A 30 3.85 -14.86 -44.32
N GLU A 31 3.42 -15.99 -43.76
CA GLU A 31 2.10 -16.21 -43.17
C GLU A 31 1.77 -15.26 -42.01
N LYS A 32 2.77 -14.63 -41.39
CA LYS A 32 2.61 -13.64 -40.31
C LYS A 32 2.60 -12.20 -40.82
N GLY A 33 2.74 -12.01 -42.14
CA GLY A 33 2.90 -10.69 -42.76
C GLY A 33 4.30 -10.12 -42.61
N ARG A 34 5.32 -10.90 -42.27
CA ARG A 34 6.67 -10.44 -41.99
C ARG A 34 7.53 -10.45 -43.26
N THR A 35 8.26 -9.38 -43.47
CA THR A 35 9.26 -9.28 -44.52
C THR A 35 10.62 -9.79 -44.04
N ALA A 36 11.57 -9.96 -44.96
CA ALA A 36 12.93 -10.28 -44.62
C ALA A 36 13.59 -9.26 -43.67
N LEU A 37 13.21 -7.97 -43.81
CA LEU A 37 13.72 -6.90 -42.93
C LEU A 37 13.27 -7.07 -41.47
N HIS A 38 12.05 -7.57 -41.21
CA HIS A 38 11.60 -7.90 -39.86
C HIS A 38 12.52 -8.93 -39.20
N TYR A 39 12.85 -10.01 -39.91
CA TYR A 39 13.72 -11.07 -39.39
C TYR A 39 15.16 -10.61 -39.19
N ALA A 40 15.71 -9.85 -40.15
CA ALA A 40 17.05 -9.29 -40.02
C ALA A 40 17.14 -8.31 -38.84
N ALA A 41 16.13 -7.47 -38.65
CA ALA A 41 16.05 -6.53 -37.53
C ALA A 41 15.89 -7.26 -36.20
N HIS A 42 15.00 -8.25 -36.11
CA HIS A 42 14.82 -9.08 -34.92
C HIS A 42 16.12 -9.75 -34.46
N ARG A 43 16.93 -10.25 -35.39
CA ARG A 43 18.21 -10.93 -35.12
C ARG A 43 19.38 -9.96 -34.94
N GLY A 44 19.22 -8.70 -35.29
CA GLY A 44 20.28 -7.69 -35.20
C GLY A 44 21.37 -7.84 -36.26
N TYR A 45 21.04 -8.43 -37.41
CA TYR A 45 22.01 -8.64 -38.53
C TYR A 45 22.15 -7.33 -39.31
N LEU A 46 22.90 -6.37 -38.74
CA LEU A 46 23.02 -5.01 -39.27
C LEU A 46 23.44 -4.97 -40.75
N ASP A 47 24.38 -5.80 -41.14
CA ASP A 47 24.86 -5.84 -42.53
C ASP A 47 23.79 -6.32 -43.51
N LEU A 48 22.90 -7.25 -43.03
CA LEU A 48 21.78 -7.71 -43.84
C LEU A 48 20.68 -6.66 -43.89
N VAL A 49 20.44 -5.95 -42.76
CA VAL A 49 19.51 -4.83 -42.71
C VAL A 49 19.92 -3.73 -43.69
N LYS A 50 21.20 -3.38 -43.76
CA LYS A 50 21.77 -2.42 -44.75
C LYS A 50 21.46 -2.85 -46.17
N LEU A 51 21.80 -4.10 -46.47
CA LEU A 51 21.58 -4.68 -47.79
C LEU A 51 20.11 -4.62 -48.22
N LEU A 52 19.17 -4.98 -47.30
CA LEU A 52 17.74 -4.98 -47.58
C LEU A 52 17.23 -3.56 -47.83
N ILE A 53 17.69 -2.57 -47.06
CA ILE A 53 17.32 -1.17 -47.22
C ILE A 53 17.85 -0.60 -48.53
N GLU A 54 19.10 -0.87 -48.86
CA GLU A 54 19.70 -0.49 -50.14
C GLU A 54 18.96 -1.09 -51.34
N GLY A 55 18.42 -2.32 -51.14
CA GLY A 55 17.56 -2.98 -52.13
C GLY A 55 16.12 -2.47 -52.19
N GLY A 56 15.74 -1.49 -51.38
CA GLY A 56 14.43 -0.88 -51.41
C GLY A 56 13.37 -1.53 -50.49
N ALA A 57 13.81 -2.25 -49.44
CA ALA A 57 12.87 -2.75 -48.46
C ALA A 57 12.14 -1.62 -47.72
N ASP A 58 10.84 -1.76 -47.54
CA ASP A 58 10.03 -0.80 -46.78
C ASP A 58 10.38 -0.87 -45.30
N LEU A 59 10.82 0.29 -44.75
CA LEU A 59 11.23 0.45 -43.38
C LEU A 59 10.06 0.35 -42.39
N ASP A 60 8.89 0.73 -42.83
CA ASP A 60 7.70 0.91 -42.00
C ASP A 60 6.62 -0.16 -42.29
N TYR A 61 6.99 -1.21 -43.04
CA TYR A 61 6.05 -2.28 -43.32
C TYR A 61 5.59 -2.91 -41.98
N GLU A 62 4.26 -3.00 -41.79
CA GLU A 62 3.65 -3.61 -40.59
C GLU A 62 3.33 -5.08 -40.85
N ASP A 63 3.69 -5.95 -39.92
CA ASP A 63 3.24 -7.35 -39.95
C ASP A 63 1.73 -7.45 -39.55
N HIS A 64 1.15 -8.64 -39.51
CA HIS A 64 -0.25 -8.84 -39.16
C HIS A 64 -0.62 -8.39 -37.73
N SER A 65 0.38 -8.12 -36.88
CA SER A 65 0.19 -7.56 -35.53
C SER A 65 0.41 -6.04 -35.46
N GLY A 66 0.68 -5.38 -36.58
CA GLY A 66 1.05 -3.97 -36.65
C GLY A 66 2.48 -3.67 -36.19
N GLU A 67 3.35 -4.70 -36.15
CA GLU A 67 4.72 -4.59 -35.69
C GLU A 67 5.65 -4.32 -36.88
N THR A 68 6.56 -3.32 -36.77
CA THR A 68 7.53 -2.93 -37.80
C THR A 68 8.91 -3.54 -37.54
N PRO A 69 9.84 -3.53 -38.53
CA PRO A 69 11.23 -3.93 -38.31
C PRO A 69 11.90 -3.18 -37.15
N LEU A 70 11.63 -1.86 -36.97
CA LEU A 70 12.15 -1.07 -35.87
C LEU A 70 11.61 -1.57 -34.52
N TYR A 71 10.33 -1.92 -34.44
CA TYR A 71 9.74 -2.51 -33.25
C TYR A 71 10.47 -3.80 -32.84
N PHE A 72 10.74 -4.70 -33.80
CA PHE A 72 11.48 -5.95 -33.54
C PHE A 72 12.91 -5.71 -33.09
N ALA A 73 13.60 -4.72 -33.68
CA ALA A 73 14.95 -4.35 -33.25
C ALA A 73 14.96 -3.87 -31.79
N CYS A 74 14.00 -3.03 -31.39
CA CYS A 74 13.85 -2.56 -30.01
C CYS A 74 13.46 -3.71 -29.06
N LEU A 75 12.49 -4.55 -29.46
CA LEU A 75 12.03 -5.69 -28.66
C LEU A 75 13.16 -6.65 -28.31
N GLN A 76 14.05 -6.91 -29.27
CA GLN A 76 15.18 -7.83 -29.13
C GLN A 76 16.49 -7.16 -28.67
N LYS A 77 16.43 -5.89 -28.26
CA LYS A 77 17.58 -5.11 -27.80
C LYS A 77 18.72 -4.99 -28.83
N GLN A 78 18.35 -4.97 -30.10
CA GLN A 78 19.31 -4.84 -31.21
C GLN A 78 19.67 -3.37 -31.44
N LYS A 79 20.40 -2.79 -30.48
CA LYS A 79 20.72 -1.37 -30.41
C LYS A 79 21.21 -0.78 -31.72
N GLN A 80 22.25 -1.38 -32.33
CA GLN A 80 22.85 -0.83 -33.56
C GLN A 80 21.87 -0.85 -34.73
N THR A 81 21.08 -1.90 -34.81
CA THR A 81 20.05 -2.04 -35.85
C THR A 81 18.91 -1.03 -35.63
N ALA A 82 18.45 -0.86 -34.38
CA ALA A 82 17.42 0.13 -34.08
C ALA A 82 17.88 1.55 -34.42
N LEU A 83 19.08 1.94 -33.99
CA LEU A 83 19.66 3.25 -34.31
C LEU A 83 19.84 3.46 -35.81
N TYR A 84 20.27 2.44 -36.55
CA TYR A 84 20.42 2.53 -38.00
C TYR A 84 19.07 2.68 -38.71
N LEU A 85 18.03 1.94 -38.27
CA LEU A 85 16.68 2.08 -38.83
C LEU A 85 16.12 3.50 -38.57
N LEU A 86 16.32 4.04 -37.36
CA LEU A 86 15.94 5.44 -37.05
C LEU A 86 16.71 6.46 -37.94
N GLU A 87 18.03 6.29 -38.09
CA GLU A 87 18.86 7.10 -38.97
C GLU A 87 18.36 7.09 -40.43
N LYS A 88 17.81 5.97 -40.89
CA LYS A 88 17.24 5.82 -42.24
C LYS A 88 15.79 6.32 -42.34
N GLY A 89 15.23 6.84 -41.27
CA GLY A 89 13.91 7.47 -41.28
C GLY A 89 12.74 6.53 -41.00
N ALA A 90 13.00 5.38 -40.36
CA ALA A 90 11.93 4.51 -39.89
C ALA A 90 11.05 5.25 -38.88
N LYS A 91 9.72 5.18 -39.04
CA LYS A 91 8.75 5.86 -38.19
C LYS A 91 8.71 5.27 -36.78
N PRO A 92 8.95 6.08 -35.74
CA PRO A 92 8.99 5.58 -34.37
C PRO A 92 7.60 5.56 -33.69
N ALA A 93 6.56 6.16 -34.29
CA ALA A 93 5.24 6.33 -33.68
C ALA A 93 4.36 5.09 -33.85
N ILE A 94 4.81 3.94 -33.40
CA ILE A 94 4.12 2.65 -33.46
C ILE A 94 3.79 2.15 -32.05
N LYS A 95 2.73 1.35 -31.95
CA LYS A 95 2.31 0.69 -30.71
C LYS A 95 2.00 -0.79 -30.98
N ASP A 96 2.31 -1.64 -30.01
CA ASP A 96 1.91 -3.04 -30.04
C ASP A 96 0.42 -3.23 -29.64
N ILE A 97 -0.05 -4.48 -29.64
CA ILE A 97 -1.41 -4.84 -29.24
C ILE A 97 -1.76 -4.46 -27.79
N LYS A 98 -0.76 -4.27 -26.92
CA LYS A 98 -0.92 -3.79 -25.55
C LYS A 98 -0.87 -2.26 -25.44
N GLY A 99 -0.71 -1.58 -26.56
CA GLY A 99 -0.55 -0.14 -26.61
C GLY A 99 0.85 0.35 -26.25
N ASN A 100 1.85 -0.54 -26.07
CA ASN A 100 3.20 -0.13 -25.76
C ASN A 100 3.86 0.55 -26.96
N SER A 101 4.36 1.75 -26.78
CA SER A 101 5.20 2.44 -27.76
C SER A 101 6.66 1.96 -27.66
N LEU A 102 7.50 2.38 -28.60
CA LEU A 102 8.94 2.10 -28.52
C LEU A 102 9.61 2.67 -27.25
N LEU A 103 9.08 3.76 -26.69
CA LEU A 103 9.55 4.27 -25.39
C LEU A 103 9.28 3.30 -24.24
N HIS A 104 8.15 2.60 -24.26
CA HIS A 104 7.86 1.56 -23.27
C HIS A 104 8.86 0.38 -23.39
N LEU A 105 9.08 -0.10 -24.62
CA LEU A 105 10.01 -1.21 -24.87
C LEU A 105 11.44 -0.87 -24.46
N THR A 106 11.90 0.32 -24.83
CA THR A 106 13.25 0.77 -24.50
C THR A 106 13.43 1.05 -23.01
N ALA A 107 12.40 1.59 -22.35
CA ALA A 107 12.39 1.78 -20.90
C ALA A 107 12.42 0.44 -20.15
N GLN A 108 11.62 -0.53 -20.60
CA GLN A 108 11.56 -1.86 -20.01
C GLN A 108 12.88 -2.63 -20.20
N SER A 109 13.54 -2.44 -21.33
CA SER A 109 14.75 -3.18 -21.70
C SER A 109 16.07 -2.50 -21.33
N GLY A 110 16.01 -1.24 -20.86
CA GLY A 110 17.18 -0.47 -20.46
C GLY A 110 18.02 0.08 -21.64
N GLN A 111 17.40 0.31 -22.80
CA GLN A 111 18.08 0.77 -24.02
C GLN A 111 18.16 2.30 -24.06
N ILE A 112 19.02 2.89 -23.23
CA ILE A 112 19.08 4.33 -23.01
C ILE A 112 19.38 5.14 -24.28
N GLU A 113 20.29 4.67 -25.15
CA GLU A 113 20.69 5.38 -26.34
C GLU A 113 19.56 5.42 -27.38
N VAL A 114 18.85 4.29 -27.56
CA VAL A 114 17.69 4.23 -28.46
C VAL A 114 16.57 5.10 -27.90
N LEU A 115 16.28 5.02 -26.60
CA LEU A 115 15.31 5.86 -25.94
C LEU A 115 15.62 7.34 -26.12
N SER A 116 16.89 7.74 -26.02
CA SER A 116 17.31 9.13 -26.20
C SER A 116 17.00 9.65 -27.62
N VAL A 117 17.30 8.86 -28.64
CA VAL A 117 16.99 9.22 -30.03
C VAL A 117 15.48 9.31 -30.23
N LEU A 118 14.70 8.36 -29.69
CA LEU A 118 13.23 8.41 -29.80
C LEU A 118 12.62 9.67 -29.16
N LEU A 119 13.18 10.13 -28.03
CA LEU A 119 12.76 11.38 -27.38
C LEU A 119 13.18 12.62 -28.20
N GLU A 120 14.37 12.60 -28.80
CA GLU A 120 14.86 13.67 -29.71
C GLU A 120 14.05 13.76 -31.00
N ASP A 121 13.52 12.64 -31.51
CA ASP A 121 12.58 12.55 -32.62
C ASP A 121 11.16 13.02 -32.23
N GLY A 122 10.95 13.49 -31.01
CA GLY A 122 9.72 14.13 -30.55
C GLY A 122 8.64 13.18 -30.02
N LEU A 123 8.96 11.92 -29.69
CA LEU A 123 8.00 11.06 -29.01
C LEU A 123 7.71 11.60 -27.60
N SER A 124 6.42 11.66 -27.25
CA SER A 124 6.01 12.11 -25.92
C SER A 124 6.48 11.12 -24.84
N PRO A 125 7.22 11.57 -23.81
CA PRO A 125 7.66 10.71 -22.71
C PRO A 125 6.50 10.21 -21.85
N ASP A 126 5.30 10.81 -21.95
CA ASP A 126 4.09 10.46 -21.21
C ASP A 126 3.09 9.65 -22.06
N THR A 127 3.55 9.02 -23.15
CA THR A 127 2.70 8.10 -23.92
C THR A 127 2.23 6.96 -22.99
N GLU A 128 0.93 6.70 -23.00
CA GLU A 128 0.31 5.64 -22.22
C GLU A 128 0.06 4.38 -23.06
N ASN A 129 0.23 3.21 -22.43
CA ASN A 129 -0.23 1.93 -22.95
C ASN A 129 -1.69 1.65 -22.55
N ASN A 130 -2.20 0.43 -22.87
CA ASN A 130 -3.59 0.05 -22.56
C ASN A 130 -3.86 -0.03 -21.05
N GLU A 131 -2.85 -0.11 -20.20
CA GLU A 131 -2.98 -0.11 -18.73
C GLU A 131 -2.71 1.29 -18.12
N ALA A 132 -2.69 2.34 -18.96
CA ALA A 132 -2.30 3.70 -18.61
C ALA A 132 -0.89 3.77 -17.99
N GLU A 133 -0.03 2.80 -18.30
CA GLU A 133 1.36 2.85 -17.87
C GLU A 133 2.15 3.76 -18.80
N THR A 134 3.01 4.61 -18.24
CA THR A 134 3.98 5.42 -18.96
C THR A 134 5.35 4.75 -18.97
N PRO A 135 6.27 5.12 -19.88
CA PRO A 135 7.65 4.63 -19.84
C PRO A 135 8.35 4.84 -18.49
N LEU A 136 8.02 5.93 -17.78
CA LEU A 136 8.56 6.25 -16.45
C LEU A 136 8.07 5.27 -15.39
N LEU A 137 6.80 4.85 -15.44
CA LEU A 137 6.25 3.82 -14.55
C LEU A 137 7.01 2.49 -14.71
N LEU A 138 7.23 2.06 -15.96
CA LEU A 138 7.97 0.83 -16.25
C LEU A 138 9.44 0.93 -15.81
N ALA A 139 10.11 2.06 -16.07
CA ALA A 139 11.48 2.29 -15.62
C ALA A 139 11.60 2.22 -14.10
N SER A 140 10.62 2.77 -13.38
CA SER A 140 10.57 2.77 -11.91
C SER A 140 10.35 1.36 -11.36
N ALA A 141 9.44 0.59 -11.95
CA ALA A 141 9.16 -0.80 -11.56
C ALA A 141 10.38 -1.72 -11.76
N LEU A 142 11.12 -1.50 -12.84
CA LEU A 142 12.24 -2.34 -13.26
C LEU A 142 13.62 -1.82 -12.78
N ARG A 143 13.66 -0.78 -11.94
CA ARG A 143 14.86 -0.19 -11.36
C ARG A 143 15.83 0.43 -12.38
N ASN A 144 15.32 0.86 -13.52
CA ASN A 144 16.12 1.49 -14.59
C ASN A 144 16.29 2.99 -14.31
N LYS A 145 17.15 3.33 -13.33
CA LYS A 145 17.33 4.73 -12.89
C LYS A 145 17.79 5.65 -14.01
N GLU A 146 18.71 5.21 -14.85
CA GLU A 146 19.24 6.01 -15.95
C GLU A 146 18.16 6.35 -16.99
N ILE A 147 17.31 5.39 -17.32
CA ILE A 147 16.12 5.60 -18.17
C ILE A 147 15.16 6.60 -17.52
N ALA A 148 14.86 6.42 -16.23
CA ALA A 148 13.99 7.34 -15.51
C ALA A 148 14.54 8.77 -15.51
N MET A 149 15.85 8.95 -15.30
CA MET A 149 16.50 10.25 -15.38
C MET A 149 16.30 10.87 -16.78
N ARG A 150 16.57 10.10 -17.83
CA ARG A 150 16.44 10.60 -19.21
C ARG A 150 15.00 11.00 -19.57
N LEU A 151 14.01 10.18 -19.11
CA LEU A 151 12.59 10.50 -19.30
C LEU A 151 12.17 11.78 -18.55
N LEU A 152 12.62 11.93 -17.29
CA LEU A 152 12.35 13.11 -16.46
C LEU A 152 13.03 14.36 -17.05
N ASP A 153 14.25 14.24 -17.58
CA ASP A 153 14.95 15.33 -18.27
C ASP A 153 14.24 15.74 -19.56
N ALA A 154 13.53 14.82 -20.21
CA ALA A 154 12.68 15.08 -21.36
C ALA A 154 11.27 15.58 -21.00
N GLY A 155 10.99 15.82 -19.71
CA GLY A 155 9.73 16.39 -19.22
C GLY A 155 8.65 15.39 -18.89
N ALA A 156 8.99 14.11 -18.64
CA ALA A 156 8.01 13.12 -18.19
C ALA A 156 7.34 13.55 -16.87
N ASN A 157 6.04 13.34 -16.78
CA ASN A 157 5.28 13.62 -15.57
C ASN A 157 5.65 12.64 -14.46
N VAL A 158 6.36 13.12 -13.45
CA VAL A 158 6.79 12.34 -12.27
C VAL A 158 5.62 11.78 -11.46
N ASN A 159 4.43 12.36 -11.60
CA ASN A 159 3.20 12.00 -10.88
C ASN A 159 2.16 11.32 -11.78
N SER A 160 2.55 10.77 -12.93
CA SER A 160 1.67 9.92 -13.73
C SER A 160 1.21 8.70 -12.93
N SER A 161 0.07 8.13 -13.28
CA SER A 161 -0.42 6.91 -12.61
C SER A 161 -1.08 5.96 -13.60
N ASN A 162 -0.97 4.66 -13.34
CA ASN A 162 -1.64 3.63 -14.13
C ASN A 162 -3.13 3.48 -13.74
N LYS A 163 -3.84 2.53 -14.35
CA LYS A 163 -5.25 2.23 -14.06
C LYS A 163 -5.54 1.85 -12.61
N ASN A 164 -4.55 1.42 -11.84
CA ASN A 164 -4.70 1.12 -10.42
C ASN A 164 -4.42 2.34 -9.53
N GLY A 165 -4.05 3.47 -10.13
CA GLY A 165 -3.60 4.65 -9.41
C GLY A 165 -2.15 4.55 -8.90
N ASP A 166 -1.38 3.53 -9.31
CA ASP A 166 0.01 3.39 -8.86
C ASP A 166 0.91 4.39 -9.60
N SER A 167 1.65 5.21 -8.85
CA SER A 167 2.60 6.20 -9.37
C SER A 167 4.01 5.62 -9.53
N PRO A 168 4.93 6.30 -10.24
CA PRO A 168 6.34 5.92 -10.31
C PRO A 168 6.97 5.73 -8.92
N LEU A 169 6.63 6.59 -7.96
CA LEU A 169 7.10 6.48 -6.58
C LEU A 169 6.61 5.20 -5.90
N LEU A 170 5.34 4.83 -6.05
CA LEU A 170 4.80 3.58 -5.49
C LEU A 170 5.51 2.35 -6.09
N PHE A 171 5.77 2.35 -7.40
CA PHE A 171 6.55 1.27 -8.03
C PHE A 171 8.00 1.21 -7.54
N ALA A 172 8.66 2.36 -7.38
CA ALA A 172 10.03 2.42 -6.86
C ALA A 172 10.11 1.89 -5.42
N VAL A 173 9.15 2.24 -4.56
CA VAL A 173 9.03 1.71 -3.19
C VAL A 173 8.75 0.21 -3.21
N LYS A 174 7.77 -0.24 -3.99
CA LYS A 174 7.42 -1.66 -4.14
C LYS A 174 8.59 -2.52 -4.66
N SER A 175 9.44 -1.95 -5.53
CA SER A 175 10.65 -2.62 -5.99
C SER A 175 11.82 -2.52 -4.98
N ASN A 176 11.62 -1.82 -3.87
CA ASN A 176 12.62 -1.59 -2.82
C ASN A 176 13.94 -1.01 -3.37
N PHE A 177 13.85 -0.02 -4.25
CA PHE A 177 14.99 0.59 -4.91
C PHE A 177 15.18 2.06 -4.49
N ILE A 178 15.86 2.26 -3.36
CA ILE A 178 16.09 3.58 -2.73
C ILE A 178 16.63 4.63 -3.72
N PRO A 179 17.62 4.34 -4.60
CA PRO A 179 18.13 5.36 -5.51
C PRO A 179 17.10 5.90 -6.51
N MET A 180 16.05 5.12 -6.85
CA MET A 180 14.93 5.56 -7.67
C MET A 180 13.96 6.43 -6.85
N VAL A 181 13.68 6.02 -5.61
CA VAL A 181 12.82 6.79 -4.69
C VAL A 181 13.40 8.20 -4.49
N GLU A 182 14.69 8.30 -4.19
CA GLU A 182 15.39 9.58 -4.02
C GLU A 182 15.35 10.43 -5.30
N LEU A 183 15.56 9.82 -6.46
CA LEU A 183 15.46 10.50 -7.74
C LEU A 183 14.06 11.10 -7.92
N LEU A 184 13.01 10.28 -7.76
CA LEU A 184 11.63 10.72 -7.98
C LEU A 184 11.22 11.83 -7.01
N ILE A 185 11.59 11.71 -5.72
CA ILE A 185 11.34 12.75 -4.71
C ILE A 185 12.06 14.05 -5.11
N SER A 186 13.34 13.97 -5.51
CA SER A 186 14.11 15.15 -5.94
C SER A 186 13.54 15.85 -7.18
N ARG A 187 12.74 15.13 -7.98
CA ARG A 187 12.04 15.63 -9.17
C ARG A 187 10.58 16.02 -8.90
N GLY A 188 10.16 16.08 -7.62
CA GLY A 188 8.85 16.57 -7.22
C GLY A 188 7.75 15.51 -7.22
N ALA A 189 8.10 14.24 -7.03
CA ALA A 189 7.09 13.21 -6.81
C ALA A 189 6.26 13.52 -5.56
N ASN A 190 4.93 13.38 -5.67
CA ASN A 190 4.04 13.52 -4.53
C ASN A 190 4.23 12.33 -3.57
N ILE A 191 4.89 12.60 -2.44
CA ILE A 191 5.22 11.58 -1.46
C ILE A 191 3.99 10.96 -0.78
N ASN A 192 2.89 11.73 -0.74
CA ASN A 192 1.61 11.34 -0.15
C ASN A 192 0.59 10.87 -1.21
N HIS A 193 1.06 10.61 -2.44
CA HIS A 193 0.21 9.98 -3.44
C HIS A 193 -0.26 8.60 -2.96
N VAL A 194 -1.53 8.30 -3.21
CA VAL A 194 -2.15 7.01 -2.89
C VAL A 194 -2.77 6.39 -4.13
N ASN A 195 -2.71 5.08 -4.24
CA ASN A 195 -3.39 4.35 -5.29
C ASN A 195 -4.91 4.22 -5.02
N HIS A 196 -5.63 3.53 -5.90
CA HIS A 196 -7.09 3.35 -5.77
C HIS A 196 -7.52 2.58 -4.51
N ASN A 197 -6.60 1.89 -3.84
CA ASN A 197 -6.83 1.25 -2.54
C ASN A 197 -6.41 2.13 -1.36
N SER A 198 -6.13 3.41 -1.61
CA SER A 198 -5.59 4.36 -0.64
C SER A 198 -4.28 3.89 0.01
N VAL A 199 -3.48 3.08 -0.71
CA VAL A 199 -2.18 2.61 -0.23
C VAL A 199 -1.13 3.67 -0.56
N SER A 200 -0.41 4.14 0.48
CA SER A 200 0.66 5.12 0.36
C SER A 200 2.04 4.45 0.20
N ALA A 201 3.03 5.24 -0.25
CA ALA A 201 4.42 4.81 -0.31
C ALA A 201 4.95 4.34 1.05
N LEU A 202 4.61 5.06 2.12
CA LEU A 202 5.05 4.71 3.48
C LEU A 202 4.45 3.38 3.96
N LEU A 203 3.16 3.13 3.67
CA LEU A 203 2.53 1.85 4.01
C LEU A 203 3.18 0.68 3.25
N LEU A 204 3.48 0.85 1.97
CA LEU A 204 4.22 -0.17 1.18
C LEU A 204 5.61 -0.46 1.77
N ALA A 205 6.34 0.58 2.17
CA ALA A 205 7.66 0.42 2.79
C ALA A 205 7.59 -0.36 4.12
N CYS A 206 6.48 -0.24 4.87
CA CYS A 206 6.24 -1.01 6.08
C CYS A 206 6.02 -2.50 5.82
N TYR A 207 5.43 -2.87 4.68
CA TYR A 207 5.25 -4.29 4.31
C TYR A 207 6.59 -5.02 4.22
N ASP A 208 7.60 -4.38 3.67
CA ASP A 208 8.95 -4.93 3.53
C ASP A 208 9.85 -4.68 4.76
N ALA A 209 9.34 -3.98 5.77
CA ALA A 209 10.08 -3.57 6.97
C ALA A 209 11.41 -2.86 6.67
N ASN A 210 11.50 -2.15 5.53
CA ASN A 210 12.72 -1.44 5.15
C ASN A 210 12.89 -0.14 5.91
N ARG A 211 13.62 -0.21 7.02
CA ARG A 211 13.87 0.93 7.92
C ARG A 211 14.50 2.14 7.21
N MET A 212 15.44 1.92 6.30
CA MET A 212 16.12 3.01 5.58
C MET A 212 15.14 3.76 4.67
N LEU A 213 14.32 3.01 3.95
CA LEU A 213 13.30 3.58 3.06
C LEU A 213 12.23 4.31 3.86
N ILE A 214 11.72 3.70 4.94
CA ILE A 214 10.74 4.32 5.84
C ILE A 214 11.28 5.64 6.40
N LYS A 215 12.53 5.65 6.89
CA LYS A 215 13.16 6.85 7.40
C LYS A 215 13.25 7.94 6.33
N SER A 216 13.71 7.60 5.13
CA SER A 216 13.79 8.55 4.01
C SER A 216 12.42 9.13 3.64
N LEU A 217 11.36 8.30 3.61
CA LEU A 217 10.00 8.76 3.32
C LEU A 217 9.48 9.72 4.39
N ILE A 218 9.70 9.42 5.68
CA ILE A 218 9.30 10.29 6.80
C ILE A 218 10.03 11.63 6.74
N GLU A 219 11.36 11.62 6.53
CA GLU A 219 12.19 12.83 6.42
C GLU A 219 11.76 13.74 5.26
N ASN A 220 11.15 13.17 4.22
CA ASN A 220 10.58 13.92 3.10
C ASN A 220 9.07 14.22 3.25
N GLY A 221 8.48 14.03 4.43
CA GLY A 221 7.12 14.46 4.75
C GLY A 221 6.02 13.47 4.41
N ALA A 222 6.33 12.16 4.41
CA ALA A 222 5.30 11.14 4.26
C ALA A 222 4.34 11.14 5.45
N ASP A 223 3.02 11.07 5.16
CA ASP A 223 1.98 10.99 6.18
C ASP A 223 1.98 9.62 6.86
N VAL A 224 2.35 9.61 8.14
CA VAL A 224 2.48 8.41 8.95
C VAL A 224 1.13 7.85 9.42
N LEU A 225 0.07 8.64 9.34
CA LEU A 225 -1.26 8.32 9.86
C LEU A 225 -2.27 7.96 8.76
N HIS A 226 -1.94 8.23 7.49
CA HIS A 226 -2.84 7.92 6.38
C HIS A 226 -3.23 6.45 6.37
N SER A 227 -4.53 6.16 6.28
CA SER A 227 -5.06 4.81 6.27
C SER A 227 -5.51 4.39 4.87
N SER A 228 -5.22 3.14 4.51
CA SER A 228 -5.77 2.50 3.32
C SER A 228 -7.29 2.32 3.42
N LYS A 229 -7.94 1.93 2.32
CA LYS A 229 -9.37 1.57 2.32
C LYS A 229 -9.72 0.44 3.30
N GLU A 230 -8.76 -0.40 3.62
CA GLU A 230 -8.89 -1.48 4.62
C GLU A 230 -8.67 -0.98 6.06
N GLY A 231 -8.47 0.34 6.25
CA GLY A 231 -8.21 0.93 7.56
C GLY A 231 -6.81 0.67 8.11
N LEU A 232 -5.86 0.23 7.27
CA LEU A 232 -4.48 0.01 7.67
C LEU A 232 -3.67 1.30 7.48
N SER A 233 -3.11 1.83 8.57
CA SER A 233 -2.09 2.87 8.51
C SER A 233 -0.69 2.27 8.69
N PRO A 234 0.38 2.99 8.29
CA PRO A 234 1.76 2.56 8.54
C PRO A 234 2.03 2.21 9.99
N VAL A 235 1.51 3.03 10.92
CA VAL A 235 1.66 2.84 12.37
C VAL A 235 1.02 1.55 12.85
N TRP A 236 -0.23 1.29 12.42
CA TRP A 236 -0.95 0.06 12.78
C TRP A 236 -0.29 -1.18 12.22
N TYR A 237 0.10 -1.12 10.96
CA TYR A 237 0.78 -2.23 10.32
C TYR A 237 2.07 -2.60 11.06
N ALA A 238 2.92 -1.61 11.34
CA ALA A 238 4.17 -1.81 12.05
C ALA A 238 3.95 -2.38 13.47
N CYS A 239 2.94 -1.88 14.18
CA CYS A 239 2.62 -2.34 15.52
C CYS A 239 2.10 -3.79 15.52
N SER A 240 1.15 -4.13 14.64
CA SER A 240 0.56 -5.46 14.54
C SER A 240 1.56 -6.53 14.09
N HIS A 241 2.58 -6.14 13.34
CA HIS A 241 3.66 -7.03 12.87
C HIS A 241 4.92 -6.98 13.74
N ASN A 242 4.83 -6.38 14.94
CA ASN A 242 5.93 -6.28 15.91
C ASN A 242 7.21 -5.64 15.36
N GLN A 243 7.06 -4.69 14.44
CA GLN A 243 8.18 -3.94 13.83
C GLN A 243 8.64 -2.82 14.79
N LYS A 244 9.26 -3.20 15.91
CA LYS A 244 9.61 -2.30 17.02
C LYS A 244 10.41 -1.08 16.58
N GLU A 245 11.43 -1.28 15.78
CA GLU A 245 12.33 -0.22 15.31
C GLU A 245 11.60 0.78 14.40
N ILE A 246 10.58 0.34 13.70
CA ILE A 246 9.75 1.20 12.83
C ILE A 246 8.77 2.01 13.67
N VAL A 247 8.11 1.38 14.65
CA VAL A 247 7.25 2.11 15.60
C VAL A 247 8.05 3.17 16.36
N GLU A 248 9.29 2.86 16.75
CA GLU A 248 10.18 3.83 17.38
C GLU A 248 10.52 5.01 16.46
N LEU A 249 10.70 4.78 15.14
CA LEU A 249 10.85 5.86 14.16
C LEU A 249 9.60 6.73 14.08
N PHE A 250 8.41 6.15 14.09
CA PHE A 250 7.16 6.91 14.05
C PHE A 250 6.97 7.78 15.30
N ILE A 251 7.23 7.23 16.49
CA ILE A 251 7.17 8.00 17.74
C ILE A 251 8.21 9.13 17.69
N SER A 252 9.42 8.86 17.19
CA SER A 252 10.47 9.88 17.05
C SER A 252 10.12 10.97 16.02
N ALA A 253 9.27 10.64 15.04
CA ALA A 253 8.71 11.57 14.06
C ALA A 253 7.51 12.38 14.59
N GLY A 254 7.13 12.20 15.86
CA GLY A 254 6.07 12.96 16.52
C GLY A 254 4.72 12.27 16.59
N VAL A 255 4.63 10.98 16.24
CA VAL A 255 3.41 10.22 16.49
C VAL A 255 3.21 10.06 17.98
N ASP A 256 2.03 10.45 18.48
CA ASP A 256 1.65 10.26 19.88
C ASP A 256 1.71 8.75 20.22
N VAL A 257 2.36 8.42 21.33
CA VAL A 257 2.46 7.04 21.80
C VAL A 257 1.10 6.42 22.12
N ASP A 258 0.15 7.26 22.51
CA ASP A 258 -1.25 6.89 22.76
C ASP A 258 -2.16 7.09 21.53
N TYR A 259 -1.55 7.34 20.34
CA TYR A 259 -2.32 7.45 19.11
C TYR A 259 -3.27 6.28 18.97
N ALA A 260 -4.54 6.60 18.84
CA ALA A 260 -5.62 5.66 18.67
C ALA A 260 -6.19 5.77 17.23
N LYS A 261 -6.74 4.67 16.72
CA LYS A 261 -7.50 4.74 15.48
C LYS A 261 -8.56 5.82 15.59
N PRO A 262 -8.76 6.61 14.52
CA PRO A 262 -9.89 7.52 14.51
C PRO A 262 -11.16 6.76 14.86
N LEU A 263 -11.98 7.39 15.68
CA LEU A 263 -13.34 6.93 15.91
C LEU A 263 -13.99 6.74 14.54
N SER A 264 -14.72 5.65 14.33
CA SER A 264 -15.42 5.39 13.08
C SER A 264 -16.40 6.55 12.80
N GLY A 265 -15.86 7.55 12.12
CA GLY A 265 -16.52 8.86 11.93
C GLY A 265 -17.56 8.89 10.84
N ASN A 266 -18.12 7.75 10.45
CA ASN A 266 -19.30 7.66 9.61
C ASN A 266 -20.53 7.39 10.47
N ASP A 267 -21.62 8.05 10.15
CA ASP A 267 -22.96 7.91 10.77
C ASP A 267 -23.46 6.45 10.92
N ASP A 268 -22.81 5.51 10.26
CA ASP A 268 -23.04 4.07 10.39
C ASP A 268 -22.49 3.43 11.69
N SER A 269 -21.62 4.12 12.44
CA SER A 269 -20.92 3.48 13.59
C SER A 269 -21.86 3.23 14.76
N MET A 270 -22.82 4.13 14.98
CA MET A 270 -23.85 3.91 16.02
C MET A 270 -24.91 2.92 15.55
N TYR A 271 -25.23 2.92 14.25
CA TYR A 271 -26.12 1.93 13.64
C TYR A 271 -25.46 0.54 13.65
N SER A 272 -24.20 0.46 13.31
CA SER A 272 -23.37 -0.76 13.41
C SER A 272 -23.22 -1.23 14.87
N TYR A 273 -23.05 -0.30 15.82
CA TYR A 273 -22.99 -0.61 17.25
C TYR A 273 -24.33 -1.11 17.78
N LEU A 274 -25.46 -0.48 17.41
CA LEU A 274 -26.80 -0.89 17.81
C LEU A 274 -27.24 -2.19 17.12
N GLN A 275 -26.94 -2.34 15.85
CA GLN A 275 -27.14 -3.60 15.11
C GLN A 275 -26.31 -4.74 15.70
N TRP A 276 -25.08 -4.43 16.16
CA TRP A 276 -24.25 -5.36 16.87
C TRP A 276 -24.81 -5.69 18.27
N VAL A 277 -25.36 -4.73 19.01
CA VAL A 277 -26.07 -4.96 20.29
C VAL A 277 -27.31 -5.82 20.07
N GLU A 278 -28.08 -5.59 19.01
CA GLU A 278 -29.27 -6.41 18.67
C GLU A 278 -28.88 -7.82 18.20
N THR A 279 -27.83 -7.94 17.37
CA THR A 279 -27.31 -9.25 16.93
C THR A 279 -26.57 -10.00 18.05
N SER A 280 -25.93 -9.29 18.98
CA SER A 280 -25.25 -9.93 20.11
C SER A 280 -26.19 -10.58 21.11
N ASN A 281 -27.45 -10.16 21.17
CA ASN A 281 -28.48 -10.86 21.97
C ASN A 281 -28.88 -12.22 21.38
N ASN A 282 -28.52 -12.49 20.12
CA ASN A 282 -28.81 -13.75 19.42
C ASN A 282 -27.57 -14.60 19.13
N ILE A 283 -26.38 -14.14 19.52
CA ILE A 283 -25.11 -14.85 19.28
C ILE A 283 -24.71 -15.64 20.53
N SER A 284 -24.17 -16.83 20.32
CA SER A 284 -23.64 -17.67 21.43
C SER A 284 -22.71 -16.86 22.34
N ALA A 285 -22.68 -17.21 23.64
CA ALA A 285 -21.84 -16.55 24.65
C ALA A 285 -20.37 -16.38 24.20
N ASP A 286 -19.88 -17.28 23.36
CA ASP A 286 -18.53 -17.27 22.78
C ASP A 286 -18.28 -16.07 21.85
N ALA A 287 -19.26 -15.66 21.07
CA ALA A 287 -19.11 -14.51 20.16
C ALA A 287 -19.22 -13.16 20.88
N ALA A 288 -20.03 -13.11 21.95
CA ALA A 288 -20.19 -11.90 22.78
C ALA A 288 -18.89 -11.50 23.53
N PHE A 289 -17.97 -12.45 23.70
CA PHE A 289 -16.68 -12.27 24.39
C PHE A 289 -15.46 -12.37 23.45
N SER A 290 -15.67 -12.22 22.12
CA SER A 290 -14.56 -12.23 21.17
C SER A 290 -14.09 -10.82 20.90
N LEU A 291 -12.94 -10.43 21.44
CA LEU A 291 -12.17 -9.26 21.02
C LEU A 291 -11.18 -9.61 19.89
N ASN A 292 -11.36 -10.77 19.28
CA ASN A 292 -10.44 -11.32 18.26
C ASN A 292 -10.98 -11.23 16.84
N SER A 293 -12.17 -10.70 16.66
CA SER A 293 -12.77 -10.67 15.32
C SER A 293 -12.28 -9.49 14.51
N ASN A 294 -12.49 -9.57 13.21
CA ASN A 294 -12.23 -8.54 12.21
C ASN A 294 -13.01 -7.22 12.43
N TYR A 295 -13.63 -7.04 13.59
CA TYR A 295 -14.27 -5.79 13.99
C TYR A 295 -13.17 -4.80 14.39
N ASN A 296 -13.03 -3.78 13.59
CA ASN A 296 -12.20 -2.62 13.88
C ASN A 296 -12.96 -1.73 14.86
N TYR A 297 -12.73 -1.91 16.16
CA TYR A 297 -13.21 -0.94 17.14
C TYR A 297 -12.46 0.38 16.94
N GLY A 298 -13.21 1.49 16.88
CA GLY A 298 -12.59 2.79 16.92
C GLY A 298 -11.90 3.01 18.28
N GLY A 299 -10.90 3.88 18.31
CA GLY A 299 -10.18 4.18 19.53
C GLY A 299 -9.16 3.14 19.99
N GLU A 300 -8.93 2.03 19.24
CA GLU A 300 -7.82 1.13 19.55
C GLU A 300 -6.48 1.88 19.46
N SER A 301 -5.70 1.90 20.55
CA SER A 301 -4.33 2.44 20.56
C SER A 301 -3.29 1.39 20.15
N MET A 302 -2.06 1.83 19.87
CA MET A 302 -0.93 0.93 19.60
C MET A 302 -0.75 -0.11 20.72
N LEU A 303 -1.00 0.28 21.99
CA LEU A 303 -0.90 -0.61 23.14
C LEU A 303 -1.96 -1.70 23.13
N HIS A 304 -3.19 -1.40 22.65
CA HIS A 304 -4.23 -2.43 22.47
C HIS A 304 -3.82 -3.47 21.43
N VAL A 305 -3.30 -3.01 20.26
CA VAL A 305 -2.83 -3.91 19.19
C VAL A 305 -1.70 -4.80 19.66
N ALA A 306 -0.72 -4.24 20.37
CA ALA A 306 0.42 -5.00 20.90
C ALA A 306 -0.04 -6.03 21.95
N ALA A 307 -1.00 -5.67 22.81
CA ALA A 307 -1.58 -6.57 23.83
C ALA A 307 -2.40 -7.69 23.21
N LYS A 308 -3.26 -7.38 22.24
CA LYS A 308 -4.04 -8.35 21.46
C LYS A 308 -3.17 -9.42 20.80
N SER A 309 -2.05 -9.00 20.21
CA SER A 309 -1.11 -9.88 19.52
C SER A 309 -0.15 -10.61 20.50
N GLY A 310 0.01 -10.09 21.72
CA GLY A 310 0.97 -10.61 22.70
C GLY A 310 2.43 -10.21 22.41
N HIS A 311 2.64 -9.12 21.71
CA HIS A 311 3.96 -8.62 21.32
C HIS A 311 4.68 -7.94 22.50
N LEU A 312 5.30 -8.75 23.36
CA LEU A 312 5.92 -8.29 24.61
C LEU A 312 6.99 -7.21 24.40
N SER A 313 7.80 -7.33 23.34
CA SER A 313 8.82 -6.32 23.01
C SER A 313 8.21 -4.97 22.62
N MET A 314 7.06 -4.98 21.92
CA MET A 314 6.32 -3.78 21.57
C MET A 314 5.65 -3.15 22.80
N LEU A 315 5.02 -3.97 23.66
CA LEU A 315 4.45 -3.49 24.95
C LEU A 315 5.50 -2.78 25.80
N LYS A 316 6.71 -3.36 25.89
CA LYS A 316 7.84 -2.74 26.63
C LYS A 316 8.20 -1.38 26.02
N LEU A 317 8.39 -1.32 24.70
CA LEU A 317 8.71 -0.06 24.02
C LEU A 317 7.65 1.02 24.29
N LEU A 318 6.37 0.71 24.05
CA LEU A 318 5.30 1.70 24.19
C LEU A 318 5.19 2.23 25.62
N ILE A 319 5.27 1.36 26.63
CA ILE A 319 5.20 1.76 28.05
C ILE A 319 6.47 2.55 28.45
N GLU A 320 7.65 2.19 27.96
CA GLU A 320 8.89 2.96 28.16
C GLU A 320 8.82 4.36 27.54
N LYS A 321 8.08 4.50 26.46
CA LYS A 321 7.81 5.80 25.79
C LYS A 321 6.66 6.58 26.44
N GLY A 322 6.02 6.06 27.48
CA GLY A 322 5.02 6.73 28.29
C GLY A 322 3.58 6.43 27.93
N ALA A 323 3.30 5.35 27.19
CA ALA A 323 1.95 4.94 26.87
C ALA A 323 1.10 4.72 28.13
N ASN A 324 -0.15 5.19 28.10
CA ASN A 324 -1.11 4.98 29.18
C ASN A 324 -1.55 3.51 29.20
N VAL A 325 -1.12 2.78 30.22
CA VAL A 325 -1.39 1.34 30.38
C VAL A 325 -2.89 1.03 30.51
N ASN A 326 -3.69 2.00 30.96
CA ASN A 326 -5.13 1.89 31.18
C ASN A 326 -5.96 2.63 30.14
N ILE A 327 -5.37 2.99 29.00
CA ILE A 327 -6.10 3.62 27.90
C ILE A 327 -7.29 2.74 27.47
N GLN A 328 -8.43 3.36 27.21
CA GLN A 328 -9.66 2.67 26.80
C GLN A 328 -9.99 2.98 25.35
N ASP A 329 -10.45 1.95 24.62
CA ASP A 329 -11.04 2.11 23.29
C ASP A 329 -12.50 2.65 23.38
N GLU A 330 -13.19 2.83 22.25
CA GLU A 330 -14.59 3.26 22.20
C GLU A 330 -15.55 2.36 23.00
N SER A 331 -15.22 1.10 23.12
CA SER A 331 -16.01 0.12 23.88
C SER A 331 -15.59 0.05 25.35
N GLY A 332 -14.66 0.89 25.80
CA GLY A 332 -14.14 0.93 27.15
C GLY A 332 -13.16 -0.22 27.46
N ASN A 333 -12.72 -0.99 26.47
CA ASN A 333 -11.74 -2.04 26.72
C ASN A 333 -10.34 -1.43 26.86
N THR A 334 -9.56 -1.97 27.80
CA THR A 334 -8.15 -1.62 27.99
C THR A 334 -7.25 -2.63 27.27
N PRO A 335 -5.95 -2.37 27.10
CA PRO A 335 -4.99 -3.39 26.63
C PRO A 335 -5.03 -4.69 27.42
N LEU A 336 -5.34 -4.61 28.72
CA LEU A 336 -5.48 -5.80 29.58
C LEU A 336 -6.69 -6.68 29.18
N HIS A 337 -7.82 -6.07 28.77
CA HIS A 337 -8.96 -6.81 28.22
C HIS A 337 -8.58 -7.58 26.97
N TYR A 338 -7.86 -6.92 26.04
CA TYR A 338 -7.40 -7.55 24.80
C TYR A 338 -6.42 -8.68 25.04
N ALA A 339 -5.45 -8.50 25.94
CA ALA A 339 -4.49 -9.55 26.29
C ALA A 339 -5.19 -10.76 26.94
N ALA A 340 -6.13 -10.53 27.85
CA ALA A 340 -6.90 -11.57 28.53
C ALA A 340 -7.80 -12.33 27.56
N ALA A 341 -8.56 -11.62 26.72
CA ALA A 341 -9.47 -12.22 25.73
C ALA A 341 -8.74 -13.08 24.68
N ASN A 342 -7.47 -12.79 24.41
CA ASN A 342 -6.65 -13.50 23.43
C ASN A 342 -5.63 -14.49 24.05
N GLY A 343 -5.76 -14.79 25.34
CA GLY A 343 -4.93 -15.79 26.01
C GLY A 343 -3.44 -15.41 26.10
N LYS A 344 -3.10 -14.13 26.07
CA LYS A 344 -1.72 -13.64 26.03
C LYS A 344 -1.14 -13.51 27.45
N LYS A 345 -0.87 -14.63 28.11
CA LYS A 345 -0.43 -14.72 29.53
C LYS A 345 0.73 -13.77 29.86
N ASP A 346 1.79 -13.77 29.05
CA ASP A 346 2.97 -12.95 29.31
C ASP A 346 2.66 -11.44 29.18
N ALA A 347 1.78 -11.07 28.23
CA ALA A 347 1.30 -9.71 28.10
C ALA A 347 0.44 -9.30 29.30
N VAL A 348 -0.48 -10.15 29.75
CA VAL A 348 -1.29 -9.91 30.97
C VAL A 348 -0.38 -9.69 32.17
N LYS A 349 0.58 -10.61 32.39
CA LYS A 349 1.53 -10.49 33.50
C LYS A 349 2.31 -9.17 33.43
N PHE A 350 2.85 -8.85 32.28
CA PHE A 350 3.63 -7.63 32.08
C PHE A 350 2.81 -6.37 32.31
N LEU A 351 1.57 -6.30 31.76
CA LEU A 351 0.68 -5.16 31.94
C LEU A 351 0.33 -4.95 33.43
N LEU A 352 0.03 -6.04 34.16
CA LEU A 352 -0.23 -5.98 35.60
C LEU A 352 1.00 -5.51 36.39
N GLU A 353 2.21 -5.98 36.05
CA GLU A 353 3.47 -5.48 36.65
C GLU A 353 3.72 -4.00 36.36
N LYS A 354 3.14 -3.47 35.28
CA LYS A 354 3.18 -2.04 34.89
C LYS A 354 1.96 -1.25 35.36
N SER A 355 1.26 -1.75 36.37
CA SER A 355 0.13 -1.09 37.04
C SER A 355 -1.14 -0.98 36.18
N ALA A 356 -1.35 -1.91 35.22
CA ALA A 356 -2.66 -2.05 34.61
C ALA A 356 -3.71 -2.40 35.68
N ASP A 357 -4.82 -1.68 35.66
CA ASP A 357 -5.91 -1.89 36.64
C ASP A 357 -6.86 -3.00 36.16
N PRO A 358 -6.89 -4.18 36.82
CA PRO A 358 -7.79 -5.26 36.48
C PRO A 358 -9.25 -4.99 36.87
N GLY A 359 -9.51 -3.90 37.60
CA GLY A 359 -10.83 -3.49 38.04
C GLY A 359 -11.64 -2.69 37.00
N ILE A 360 -10.99 -2.16 35.96
CA ILE A 360 -11.65 -1.39 34.92
C ILE A 360 -12.68 -2.27 34.20
N VAL A 361 -13.87 -1.71 33.98
CA VAL A 361 -14.96 -2.33 33.21
C VAL A 361 -15.12 -1.63 31.87
N ASN A 362 -15.49 -2.38 30.85
CA ASN A 362 -15.89 -1.83 29.57
C ASN A 362 -17.36 -1.38 29.57
N VAL A 363 -17.88 -0.90 28.43
CA VAL A 363 -19.27 -0.44 28.29
C VAL A 363 -20.33 -1.52 28.53
N LYS A 364 -19.92 -2.82 28.58
CA LYS A 364 -20.77 -3.96 28.90
C LYS A 364 -20.62 -4.38 30.37
N GLU A 365 -19.96 -3.57 31.19
CA GLU A 365 -19.65 -3.89 32.60
C GLU A 365 -18.76 -5.12 32.78
N GLN A 366 -17.99 -5.51 31.74
CA GLN A 366 -17.10 -6.65 31.75
C GLN A 366 -15.67 -6.22 32.10
N LYS A 367 -15.01 -7.01 32.95
CA LYS A 367 -13.58 -6.89 33.30
C LYS A 367 -12.73 -7.82 32.44
N ALA A 368 -11.44 -7.60 32.41
CA ALA A 368 -10.50 -8.50 31.74
C ALA A 368 -10.60 -9.95 32.20
N ILE A 369 -10.92 -10.18 33.48
CA ILE A 369 -11.08 -11.53 34.06
C ILE A 369 -12.29 -12.28 33.48
N ASP A 370 -13.35 -11.58 33.11
CA ASP A 370 -14.56 -12.21 32.58
C ASP A 370 -14.27 -12.86 31.20
N TYR A 371 -13.46 -12.19 30.39
CA TYR A 371 -12.97 -12.76 29.12
C TYR A 371 -12.08 -14.00 29.32
N ALA A 372 -11.17 -13.95 30.30
CA ALA A 372 -10.31 -15.10 30.63
C ALA A 372 -11.12 -16.30 31.11
N ASN A 373 -12.12 -16.07 31.98
CA ASN A 373 -12.97 -17.12 32.53
C ASN A 373 -13.80 -17.81 31.44
N ILE A 374 -14.45 -17.06 30.58
CA ILE A 374 -15.31 -17.62 29.51
C ILE A 374 -14.49 -18.40 28.49
N LYS A 375 -13.26 -17.95 28.21
CA LYS A 375 -12.34 -18.66 27.30
C LYS A 375 -11.56 -19.81 27.99
N GLY A 376 -11.73 -20.00 29.30
CA GLY A 376 -11.05 -21.06 30.04
C GLY A 376 -9.55 -20.84 30.25
N PHE A 377 -9.09 -19.59 30.24
CA PHE A 377 -7.68 -19.27 30.46
C PHE A 377 -7.34 -19.19 31.96
N ASN A 378 -7.36 -20.33 32.64
CA ASN A 378 -7.24 -20.43 34.09
C ASN A 378 -6.01 -19.74 34.67
N GLU A 379 -4.85 -19.85 34.00
CA GLU A 379 -3.61 -19.20 34.48
C GLU A 379 -3.71 -17.67 34.42
N ILE A 380 -4.41 -17.12 33.41
CA ILE A 380 -4.68 -15.67 33.28
C ILE A 380 -5.66 -15.26 34.39
N THR A 381 -6.71 -16.04 34.62
CA THR A 381 -7.66 -15.81 35.72
C THR A 381 -6.95 -15.70 37.05
N GLU A 382 -6.05 -16.66 37.38
CA GLU A 382 -5.25 -16.60 38.60
C GLU A 382 -4.38 -15.36 38.70
N LEU A 383 -3.73 -14.95 37.60
CA LEU A 383 -2.92 -13.73 37.56
C LEU A 383 -3.78 -12.50 37.88
N LEU A 384 -4.93 -12.37 37.24
CA LEU A 384 -5.84 -11.24 37.43
C LEU A 384 -6.40 -11.16 38.84
N LEU A 385 -6.71 -12.32 39.46
CA LEU A 385 -7.15 -12.39 40.85
C LEU A 385 -6.04 -11.97 41.84
N ARG A 386 -4.78 -12.33 41.60
CA ARG A 386 -3.65 -11.93 42.46
C ARG A 386 -3.41 -10.43 42.49
N PHE A 387 -3.65 -9.74 41.39
CA PHE A 387 -3.48 -8.32 41.26
C PHE A 387 -4.77 -7.51 41.53
N SER A 388 -5.89 -8.18 41.81
CA SER A 388 -7.16 -7.50 42.14
C SER A 388 -7.07 -6.78 43.49
N PRO A 389 -7.61 -5.56 43.65
CA PRO A 389 -7.52 -4.76 44.87
C PRO A 389 -8.03 -5.49 46.13
N ALA A 390 -8.94 -6.45 45.98
CA ALA A 390 -9.46 -7.26 47.07
C ALA A 390 -8.42 -8.19 47.72
N ASN A 391 -7.30 -8.48 47.03
CA ASN A 391 -6.28 -9.42 47.48
C ASN A 391 -4.91 -8.77 47.82
N GLN A 392 -4.79 -7.43 47.71
CA GLN A 392 -3.57 -6.73 48.11
C GLN A 392 -3.63 -6.41 49.61
N PRO A 393 -2.62 -6.72 50.42
CA PRO A 393 -2.55 -6.26 51.81
C PRO A 393 -2.54 -4.75 51.85
N SER A 394 -3.50 -4.17 52.57
CA SER A 394 -3.69 -2.73 52.74
C SER A 394 -2.38 -2.03 53.12
N LYS A 395 -1.79 -1.29 52.21
CA LYS A 395 -0.82 -0.25 52.54
C LYS A 395 -1.61 0.95 53.05
N ASN A 396 -1.62 1.10 54.38
CA ASN A 396 -2.05 2.33 55.03
C ASN A 396 -1.21 3.50 54.49
N THR A 397 -1.85 4.40 53.78
CA THR A 397 -1.37 5.75 53.66
C THR A 397 -2.56 6.72 53.71
N THR A 398 -2.47 7.58 54.67
CA THR A 398 -3.33 8.70 55.01
C THR A 398 -3.55 9.64 53.81
N ALA A 399 -4.79 9.95 53.63
CA ALA A 399 -5.45 11.15 53.08
C ALA A 399 -4.60 12.20 52.36
N GLU A 400 -4.99 12.42 51.10
CA GLU A 400 -5.31 13.78 50.64
C GLU A 400 -6.37 13.71 49.53
N ILE A 401 -7.46 14.44 49.77
CA ILE A 401 -8.63 14.55 48.90
C ILE A 401 -8.28 15.60 47.84
N ALA A 402 -8.31 15.22 46.58
CA ALA A 402 -8.46 16.20 45.51
C ALA A 402 -9.11 15.57 44.27
N GLN A 403 -10.30 16.06 43.97
CA GLN A 403 -11.00 16.22 42.72
C GLN A 403 -11.67 14.97 42.07
N ALA A 404 -12.95 15.11 42.00
CA ALA A 404 -13.96 14.19 41.47
C ALA A 404 -13.73 13.84 40.01
N GLN A 405 -13.60 12.55 39.73
CA GLN A 405 -13.95 11.97 38.44
C GLN A 405 -15.45 11.68 38.41
N PRO A 406 -16.10 11.77 37.23
CA PRO A 406 -17.55 11.54 37.15
C PRO A 406 -17.87 10.10 37.53
N THR A 407 -18.78 9.96 38.48
CA THR A 407 -19.22 8.69 39.04
C THR A 407 -20.06 7.91 38.02
N GLY A 408 -20.06 6.57 38.07
CA GLY A 408 -20.83 5.69 37.20
C GLY A 408 -22.32 5.98 37.09
N ALA A 409 -22.88 6.82 38.01
CA ALA A 409 -24.23 7.35 37.93
C ALA A 409 -24.43 8.32 36.73
N ASP A 410 -23.38 9.02 36.31
CA ASP A 410 -23.44 9.97 35.18
C ASP A 410 -23.49 9.22 33.82
N LEU A 411 -22.80 8.10 33.70
CA LEU A 411 -22.80 7.29 32.48
C LEU A 411 -24.14 6.57 32.25
N SER A 412 -24.76 6.08 33.30
CA SER A 412 -26.10 5.45 33.27
C SER A 412 -27.20 6.45 32.89
N SER A 413 -27.09 7.68 33.38
CA SER A 413 -28.06 8.75 33.04
C SER A 413 -27.87 9.23 31.60
N LYS A 414 -26.61 9.34 31.10
CA LYS A 414 -26.32 9.69 29.71
C LYS A 414 -26.82 8.61 28.75
N LYS A 415 -26.63 7.34 29.09
CA LYS A 415 -27.14 6.20 28.33
C LYS A 415 -28.65 6.20 28.19
N LYS A 416 -29.37 6.44 29.29
CA LYS A 416 -30.83 6.54 29.30
C LYS A 416 -31.30 7.71 28.44
N ALA A 417 -30.66 8.87 28.58
CA ALA A 417 -31.01 10.06 27.79
C ALA A 417 -30.80 9.84 26.28
N LEU A 418 -29.76 9.07 25.87
CA LEU A 418 -29.53 8.73 24.47
C LEU A 418 -30.55 7.74 23.92
N ILE A 419 -31.03 6.81 24.73
CA ILE A 419 -32.09 5.85 24.36
C ILE A 419 -33.42 6.62 24.18
N ASP A 420 -33.79 7.45 25.15
CA ASP A 420 -35.01 8.26 25.10
C ASP A 420 -34.98 9.20 23.86
N LEU A 421 -33.80 9.78 23.55
CA LEU A 421 -33.64 10.67 22.40
C LEU A 421 -33.81 9.90 21.06
N LYS A 422 -33.38 8.66 21.01
CA LYS A 422 -33.55 7.81 19.83
C LYS A 422 -35.01 7.39 19.64
N GLU A 423 -35.71 7.05 20.69
CA GLU A 423 -37.14 6.74 20.60
C GLU A 423 -37.95 7.92 20.04
N LEU A 424 -37.55 9.16 20.34
CA LEU A 424 -38.16 10.36 19.78
C LEU A 424 -37.85 10.54 18.28
N LEU A 425 -36.67 10.16 17.81
CA LEU A 425 -36.31 10.13 16.39
C LEU A 425 -37.13 9.06 15.64
N ASP A 426 -37.16 7.84 16.19
CA ASP A 426 -37.86 6.70 15.59
C ASP A 426 -39.37 6.90 15.54
N ALA A 427 -39.91 7.67 16.50
CA ALA A 427 -41.29 8.11 16.53
C ALA A 427 -41.60 9.29 15.58
N GLY A 428 -40.59 9.81 14.87
CA GLY A 428 -40.71 10.95 13.96
C GLY A 428 -40.99 12.28 14.66
N ILE A 429 -40.74 12.38 15.96
CA ILE A 429 -40.94 13.59 16.79
C ILE A 429 -39.75 14.54 16.64
N LEU A 430 -38.54 13.99 16.40
CA LEU A 430 -37.33 14.75 16.12
C LEU A 430 -36.85 14.49 14.69
N SER A 431 -36.30 15.52 14.05
CA SER A 431 -35.57 15.38 12.80
C SER A 431 -34.17 14.84 13.05
N GLN A 432 -33.50 14.32 12.02
CA GLN A 432 -32.13 13.83 12.09
C GLN A 432 -31.14 14.93 12.55
N GLU A 433 -31.39 16.19 12.17
CA GLU A 433 -30.53 17.32 12.57
C GLU A 433 -30.69 17.66 14.04
N GLU A 434 -31.90 17.67 14.54
CA GLU A 434 -32.21 17.91 15.97
C GLU A 434 -31.65 16.78 16.83
N PHE A 435 -31.80 15.53 16.40
CA PHE A 435 -31.19 14.38 17.06
C PHE A 435 -29.69 14.51 17.19
N ASN A 436 -28.97 14.84 16.10
CA ASN A 436 -27.52 14.99 16.10
C ASN A 436 -27.06 16.15 17.01
N SER A 437 -27.81 17.22 17.05
CA SER A 437 -27.55 18.37 17.94
C SER A 437 -27.68 18.02 19.43
N GLU A 438 -28.78 17.36 19.82
CA GLU A 438 -29.03 16.96 21.21
C GLU A 438 -28.11 15.84 21.68
N LYS A 439 -27.79 14.89 20.79
CA LYS A 439 -26.77 13.85 21.01
C LYS A 439 -25.42 14.45 21.39
N THR A 440 -24.98 15.47 20.63
CA THR A 440 -23.70 16.15 20.89
C THR A 440 -23.68 16.83 22.25
N LYS A 441 -24.82 17.41 22.67
CA LYS A 441 -24.95 18.02 23.99
C LYS A 441 -24.85 16.99 25.13
N ILE A 442 -25.52 15.84 24.98
CA ILE A 442 -25.51 14.75 25.99
C ILE A 442 -24.09 14.16 26.11
N LEU A 443 -23.36 14.03 25.02
CA LEU A 443 -22.02 13.46 25.02
C LEU A 443 -20.95 14.43 25.55
N ASN A 444 -21.17 15.75 25.40
CA ASN A 444 -20.25 16.79 25.86
C ASN A 444 -20.49 17.30 27.28
N LEU A 445 -21.56 16.83 27.92
CA LEU A 445 -21.84 17.03 29.35
C LEU A 445 -21.12 15.93 30.16
#